data_4a0aa828186bc2d3959547153c1c7a36
#
_entry.id   4a0aa828186bc2d3959547153c1c7a36
#
_cell.length_a   1.000
_cell.length_b   1.000
_cell.length_c   1.000
_cell.angle_alpha   90.00
_cell.angle_beta   90.00
_cell.angle_gamma   90.00
#
_symmetry.space_group_name_H-M   'P 1'
#
loop_
_entity.id
_entity.type
_entity.pdbx_description
1 polymer ?
#
loop_
_entity_poly.entity_id
_entity_poly.type
_entity_poly.pdbx_seq_one_letter_code
_entity_poly.pdbx_strand_id
1 'polypeptide(L)'
;MNDFAISTQTISRSGLQGLPQRLVIDGLVADSAMIDAIAAAKERRVGVVSYLVEHNMADAREIAIAASQEFGAPLLDLDSIQPDLDTVRIVSEKILRKHRVLPLVKRGKKLFIAISDPTNLHALDEVKFATGFSIEAVVVEEDKLNKLLTVSLEQVDTS
;
A
#
# COMPACT_ATOMS: atom_id res chain seq x y z
N MET A 1 -16.87 29.19 7.83
CA MET A 1 -15.44 29.53 7.88
C MET A 1 -14.76 28.99 9.13
N ASN A 2 -15.36 29.16 10.29
CA ASN A 2 -14.75 28.69 11.54
C ASN A 2 -14.66 27.17 11.63
N ASP A 3 -15.62 26.45 11.07
CA ASP A 3 -15.65 24.97 11.12
C ASP A 3 -14.49 24.34 10.37
N PHE A 4 -14.13 24.90 9.22
CA PHE A 4 -13.00 24.43 8.42
C PHE A 4 -11.67 24.62 9.17
N ALA A 5 -11.47 25.79 9.77
CA ALA A 5 -10.26 26.10 10.54
C ALA A 5 -10.14 25.19 11.77
N ILE A 6 -11.25 24.92 12.45
CA ILE A 6 -11.30 24.03 13.61
C ILE A 6 -10.92 22.61 13.22
N SER A 7 -11.50 22.11 12.12
CA SER A 7 -11.18 20.76 11.61
C SER A 7 -9.72 20.61 11.26
N THR A 8 -9.14 21.60 10.59
CA THR A 8 -7.73 21.60 10.23
C THR A 8 -6.84 21.59 11.48
N GLN A 9 -7.18 22.41 12.47
CA GLN A 9 -6.43 22.47 13.72
C GLN A 9 -6.50 21.15 14.49
N THR A 10 -7.67 20.50 14.50
CA THR A 10 -7.86 19.23 15.18
C THR A 10 -6.97 18.15 14.55
N ILE A 11 -6.93 18.07 13.22
CA ILE A 11 -6.09 17.11 12.49
C ILE A 11 -4.62 17.37 12.77
N SER A 12 -4.20 18.65 12.76
CA SER A 12 -2.83 19.02 13.07
C SER A 12 -2.42 18.63 14.49
N ARG A 13 -3.36 18.69 15.45
CA ARG A 13 -3.10 18.31 16.84
C ARG A 13 -2.89 16.81 17.02
N SER A 14 -3.52 16.00 16.17
CA SER A 14 -3.37 14.54 16.26
C SER A 14 -2.00 14.06 15.81
N GLY A 15 -1.24 14.91 15.10
CA GLY A 15 0.08 14.54 14.57
C GLY A 15 0.04 13.60 13.40
N LEU A 16 -1.12 13.34 12.82
CA LEU A 16 -1.26 12.47 11.66
C LEU A 16 -0.69 13.16 10.41
N GLN A 17 -0.02 12.37 9.59
CA GLN A 17 0.58 12.81 8.35
C GLN A 17 0.34 11.78 7.25
N GLY A 18 0.51 12.21 6.00
CA GLY A 18 0.46 11.32 4.85
C GLY A 18 -0.87 10.64 4.66
N LEU A 19 -0.85 9.35 4.32
CA LEU A 19 -2.06 8.60 4.05
C LEU A 19 -3.01 8.51 5.25
N PRO A 20 -2.55 8.22 6.48
CA PRO A 20 -3.45 8.23 7.63
C PRO A 20 -4.20 9.54 7.80
N GLN A 21 -3.54 10.68 7.61
CA GLN A 21 -4.20 11.99 7.68
C GLN A 21 -5.28 12.11 6.59
N ARG A 22 -4.97 11.71 5.37
CA ARG A 22 -5.93 11.77 4.27
C ARG A 22 -7.16 10.92 4.55
N LEU A 23 -6.99 9.72 5.11
CA LEU A 23 -8.10 8.82 5.41
C LEU A 23 -9.02 9.41 6.50
N VAL A 24 -8.44 10.10 7.48
CA VAL A 24 -9.23 10.78 8.51
C VAL A 24 -9.98 11.97 7.92
N ILE A 25 -9.32 12.78 7.09
CA ILE A 25 -9.95 13.93 6.41
C ILE A 25 -11.14 13.47 5.56
N ASP A 26 -10.98 12.37 4.83
CA ASP A 26 -12.04 11.82 3.98
C ASP A 26 -13.15 11.12 4.79
N GLY A 27 -13.00 11.00 6.10
CA GLY A 27 -14.02 10.39 6.95
C GLY A 27 -14.04 8.87 6.90
N LEU A 28 -13.00 8.23 6.34
CA LEU A 28 -12.93 6.77 6.25
C LEU A 28 -12.60 6.12 7.57
N VAL A 29 -11.84 6.80 8.42
CA VAL A 29 -11.44 6.32 9.75
C VAL A 29 -11.49 7.51 10.71
N ALA A 30 -12.04 7.30 11.89
CA ALA A 30 -12.04 8.34 12.93
C ALA A 30 -10.62 8.61 13.42
N ASP A 31 -10.35 9.84 13.84
CA ASP A 31 -9.02 10.28 14.26
C ASP A 31 -8.44 9.39 15.37
N SER A 32 -9.19 9.17 16.45
CA SER A 32 -8.74 8.32 17.57
C SER A 32 -8.54 6.87 17.14
N ALA A 33 -9.41 6.35 16.29
CA ALA A 33 -9.27 4.99 15.78
C ALA A 33 -8.03 4.85 14.90
N MET A 34 -7.70 5.88 14.13
CA MET A 34 -6.50 5.86 13.30
C MET A 34 -5.22 5.85 14.16
N ILE A 35 -5.19 6.66 15.21
CA ILE A 35 -4.03 6.69 16.13
C ILE A 35 -3.82 5.32 16.74
N ASP A 36 -4.88 4.68 17.21
CA ASP A 36 -4.81 3.33 17.79
C ASP A 36 -4.36 2.30 16.74
N ALA A 37 -4.87 2.42 15.52
CA ALA A 37 -4.51 1.51 14.42
C ALA A 37 -3.03 1.61 14.06
N ILE A 38 -2.49 2.82 14.01
CA ILE A 38 -1.07 3.04 13.71
C ILE A 38 -0.20 2.37 14.78
N ALA A 39 -0.54 2.56 16.05
CA ALA A 39 0.20 1.97 17.17
C ALA A 39 0.13 0.44 17.12
N ALA A 40 -1.05 -0.12 16.89
CA ALA A 40 -1.25 -1.56 16.81
C ALA A 40 -0.52 -2.19 15.62
N ALA A 41 -0.56 -1.53 14.47
CA ALA A 41 0.13 -2.00 13.27
C ALA A 41 1.64 -2.03 13.50
N LYS A 42 2.19 -1.00 14.11
CA LYS A 42 3.61 -0.92 14.42
C LYS A 42 4.03 -2.05 15.37
N GLU A 43 3.24 -2.30 16.41
CA GLU A 43 3.50 -3.37 17.37
C GLU A 43 3.49 -4.74 16.69
N ARG A 44 2.57 -4.97 15.78
CA ARG A 44 2.44 -6.23 15.03
C ARG A 44 3.38 -6.31 13.84
N ARG A 45 4.12 -5.26 13.54
CA ARG A 45 5.05 -5.17 12.41
C ARG A 45 4.35 -5.36 11.06
N VAL A 46 3.17 -4.81 10.93
CA VAL A 46 2.42 -4.79 9.67
C VAL A 46 2.19 -3.34 9.24
N GLY A 47 1.87 -3.14 7.95
CA GLY A 47 1.52 -1.82 7.45
C GLY A 47 0.16 -1.36 7.99
N VAL A 48 -0.03 -0.05 8.10
CA VAL A 48 -1.30 0.49 8.62
C VAL A 48 -2.47 0.15 7.69
N VAL A 49 -2.28 0.16 6.37
CA VAL A 49 -3.33 -0.21 5.43
C VAL A 49 -3.73 -1.67 5.63
N SER A 50 -2.76 -2.56 5.76
CA SER A 50 -3.03 -3.98 6.04
C SER A 50 -3.85 -4.15 7.32
N TYR A 51 -3.46 -3.45 8.36
CA TYR A 51 -4.18 -3.49 9.64
C TYR A 51 -5.63 -3.02 9.50
N LEU A 52 -5.83 -1.87 8.86
CA LEU A 52 -7.16 -1.29 8.68
C LEU A 52 -8.09 -2.22 7.90
N VAL A 53 -7.60 -2.81 6.84
CA VAL A 53 -8.39 -3.70 5.99
C VAL A 53 -8.69 -5.02 6.70
N GLU A 54 -7.69 -5.62 7.33
CA GLU A 54 -7.85 -6.89 8.06
C GLU A 54 -8.84 -6.78 9.22
N HIS A 55 -8.91 -5.62 9.86
CA HIS A 55 -9.82 -5.38 11.00
C HIS A 55 -11.13 -4.71 10.58
N ASN A 56 -11.40 -4.65 9.28
CA ASN A 56 -12.64 -4.05 8.74
C ASN A 56 -12.88 -2.62 9.22
N MET A 57 -11.80 -1.87 9.42
CA MET A 57 -11.89 -0.46 9.86
C MET A 57 -12.09 0.49 8.70
N ALA A 58 -11.67 0.09 7.50
CA ALA A 58 -11.85 0.87 6.28
C ALA A 58 -11.87 -0.05 5.08
N ASP A 59 -12.55 0.38 4.02
CA ASP A 59 -12.68 -0.38 2.79
C ASP A 59 -11.40 -0.26 1.94
N ALA A 60 -10.89 -1.40 1.47
CA ALA A 60 -9.65 -1.48 0.70
C ALA A 60 -9.70 -0.62 -0.57
N ARG A 61 -10.85 -0.59 -1.25
CA ARG A 61 -11.02 0.20 -2.48
C ARG A 61 -10.99 1.69 -2.19
N GLU A 62 -11.69 2.13 -1.15
CA GLU A 62 -11.72 3.54 -0.77
C GLU A 62 -10.32 4.03 -0.36
N ILE A 63 -9.57 3.20 0.35
CA ILE A 63 -8.19 3.51 0.71
C ILE A 63 -7.35 3.66 -0.55
N ALA A 64 -7.46 2.73 -1.51
CA ALA A 64 -6.68 2.77 -2.74
C ALA A 64 -6.98 4.02 -3.56
N ILE A 65 -8.25 4.40 -3.67
CA ILE A 65 -8.65 5.62 -4.38
C ILE A 65 -8.04 6.86 -3.70
N ALA A 66 -8.15 6.95 -2.38
CA ALA A 66 -7.60 8.08 -1.63
C ALA A 66 -6.07 8.17 -1.79
N ALA A 67 -5.39 7.04 -1.70
CA ALA A 67 -3.93 7.00 -1.86
C ALA A 67 -3.50 7.42 -3.26
N SER A 68 -4.18 6.95 -4.28
CA SER A 68 -3.89 7.31 -5.67
C SER A 68 -4.07 8.82 -5.88
N GLN A 69 -5.15 9.38 -5.38
CA GLN A 69 -5.44 10.82 -5.53
C GLN A 69 -4.42 11.68 -4.78
N GLU A 70 -4.07 11.29 -3.56
CA GLU A 70 -3.18 12.07 -2.70
C GLU A 70 -1.73 12.07 -3.20
N PHE A 71 -1.24 10.90 -3.64
CA PHE A 71 0.18 10.73 -3.95
C PHE A 71 0.47 10.66 -5.45
N GLY A 72 -0.56 10.74 -6.28
CA GLY A 72 -0.38 10.78 -7.74
C GLY A 72 0.08 9.47 -8.37
N ALA A 73 0.05 8.37 -7.64
CA ALA A 73 0.37 7.06 -8.20
C ALA A 73 -0.83 6.48 -8.93
N PRO A 74 -0.63 5.81 -10.08
CA PRO A 74 -1.77 5.25 -10.81
C PRO A 74 -2.47 4.16 -10.01
N LEU A 75 -3.79 4.11 -10.14
CA LEU A 75 -4.64 3.10 -9.53
C LEU A 75 -4.92 2.00 -10.53
N LEU A 76 -4.73 0.75 -10.13
CA LEU A 76 -4.93 -0.40 -10.99
C LEU A 76 -5.81 -1.43 -10.30
N ASP A 77 -6.74 -2.02 -11.06
CA ASP A 77 -7.54 -3.14 -10.59
C ASP A 77 -6.83 -4.46 -10.89
N LEU A 78 -6.39 -5.15 -9.85
CA LEU A 78 -5.66 -6.41 -9.99
C LEU A 78 -6.51 -7.54 -10.58
N ASP A 79 -7.83 -7.44 -10.52
CA ASP A 79 -8.71 -8.44 -11.15
C ASP A 79 -8.57 -8.46 -12.67
N SER A 80 -8.08 -7.36 -13.26
CA SER A 80 -7.89 -7.25 -14.71
C SER A 80 -6.50 -7.67 -15.17
N ILE A 81 -5.63 -8.11 -14.27
CA ILE A 81 -4.23 -8.42 -14.57
C ILE A 81 -3.87 -9.83 -14.15
N GLN A 82 -3.07 -10.49 -15.01
CA GLN A 82 -2.40 -11.73 -14.66
C GLN A 82 -0.89 -11.45 -14.63
N PRO A 83 -0.24 -11.57 -13.45
CA PRO A 83 1.19 -11.30 -13.36
C PRO A 83 2.01 -12.31 -14.17
N ASP A 84 3.08 -11.81 -14.78
CA ASP A 84 4.09 -12.64 -15.42
C ASP A 84 5.01 -13.20 -14.34
N LEU A 85 5.09 -14.52 -14.19
CA LEU A 85 5.91 -15.16 -13.16
C LEU A 85 7.39 -14.83 -13.30
N ASP A 86 7.89 -14.64 -14.51
CA ASP A 86 9.28 -14.24 -14.72
C ASP A 86 9.54 -12.85 -14.11
N THR A 87 8.58 -11.95 -14.23
CA THR A 87 8.65 -10.62 -13.61
C THR A 87 8.59 -10.73 -12.09
N VAL A 88 7.71 -11.58 -11.57
CA VAL A 88 7.61 -11.81 -10.12
C VAL A 88 8.93 -12.30 -9.55
N ARG A 89 9.62 -13.19 -10.27
CA ARG A 89 10.92 -13.76 -9.84
C ARG A 89 12.05 -12.76 -9.80
N ILE A 90 11.92 -11.58 -10.41
CA ILE A 90 12.95 -10.54 -10.34
C ILE A 90 13.24 -10.12 -8.90
N VAL A 91 12.20 -10.11 -8.05
CA VAL A 91 12.33 -9.75 -6.65
C VAL A 91 12.28 -11.01 -5.80
N SER A 92 13.13 -11.12 -4.79
CA SER A 92 13.15 -12.29 -3.92
C SER A 92 11.83 -12.45 -3.17
N GLU A 93 11.43 -13.70 -2.97
CA GLU A 93 10.21 -14.04 -2.24
C GLU A 93 10.20 -13.42 -0.85
N LYS A 94 11.35 -13.39 -0.18
CA LYS A 94 11.49 -12.82 1.15
C LYS A 94 11.06 -11.35 1.18
N ILE A 95 11.52 -10.57 0.20
CA ILE A 95 11.16 -9.15 0.09
C ILE A 95 9.68 -8.99 -0.22
N LEU A 96 9.15 -9.79 -1.15
CA LEU A 96 7.74 -9.74 -1.53
C LEU A 96 6.82 -10.02 -0.34
N ARG A 97 7.14 -11.03 0.46
CA ARG A 97 6.35 -11.40 1.64
C ARG A 97 6.48 -10.36 2.75
N LYS A 98 7.69 -9.86 2.98
CA LYS A 98 7.95 -8.89 4.04
C LYS A 98 7.18 -7.59 3.83
N HIS A 99 7.20 -7.08 2.61
CA HIS A 99 6.61 -5.78 2.28
C HIS A 99 5.23 -5.87 1.64
N ARG A 100 4.77 -7.08 1.30
CA ARG A 100 3.49 -7.31 0.62
C ARG A 100 3.39 -6.44 -0.63
N VAL A 101 4.35 -6.62 -1.53
CA VAL A 101 4.39 -5.95 -2.83
C VAL A 101 4.49 -6.99 -3.92
N LEU A 102 4.05 -6.65 -5.14
CA LEU A 102 4.03 -7.60 -6.25
C LEU A 102 4.51 -6.93 -7.52
N PRO A 103 5.60 -7.43 -8.13
CA PRO A 103 6.03 -6.93 -9.44
C PRO A 103 5.00 -7.29 -10.51
N LEU A 104 4.59 -6.30 -11.30
CA LEU A 104 3.56 -6.47 -12.32
C LEU A 104 4.13 -6.53 -13.73
N VAL A 105 4.94 -5.53 -14.09
CA VAL A 105 5.45 -5.35 -15.45
C VAL A 105 6.87 -4.79 -15.37
N LYS A 106 7.72 -5.31 -16.25
CA LYS A 106 9.06 -4.78 -16.47
C LYS A 106 9.09 -4.10 -17.84
N ARG A 107 9.57 -2.87 -17.88
CA ARG A 107 9.78 -2.15 -19.14
C ARG A 107 11.18 -1.53 -19.13
N GLY A 108 12.11 -2.13 -19.88
CA GLY A 108 13.48 -1.70 -19.87
C GLY A 108 14.08 -1.82 -18.47
N LYS A 109 14.54 -0.71 -17.92
CA LYS A 109 15.10 -0.66 -16.56
C LYS A 109 14.07 -0.24 -15.51
N LYS A 110 12.81 -0.20 -15.89
CA LYS A 110 11.72 0.23 -15.00
C LYS A 110 10.89 -0.99 -14.59
N LEU A 111 10.60 -1.10 -13.31
CA LEU A 111 9.78 -2.16 -12.75
C LEU A 111 8.57 -1.55 -12.05
N PHE A 112 7.37 -1.96 -12.48
CA PHE A 112 6.12 -1.49 -11.89
C PHE A 112 5.72 -2.44 -10.76
N ILE A 113 5.55 -1.89 -9.57
CA ILE A 113 5.28 -2.65 -8.35
C ILE A 113 3.89 -2.30 -7.82
N ALA A 114 3.06 -3.32 -7.63
CA ALA A 114 1.77 -3.15 -6.95
C ALA A 114 2.00 -3.02 -5.46
N ILE A 115 1.39 -2.00 -4.87
CA ILE A 115 1.50 -1.70 -3.45
C ILE A 115 0.19 -1.04 -2.99
N SER A 116 -0.24 -1.31 -1.76
CA SER A 116 -1.45 -0.69 -1.23
C SER A 116 -1.19 0.66 -0.56
N ASP A 117 0.03 0.89 -0.10
CA ASP A 117 0.45 2.17 0.50
C ASP A 117 1.69 2.70 -0.22
N PRO A 118 1.51 3.66 -1.16
CA PRO A 118 2.64 4.20 -1.92
C PRO A 118 3.58 5.06 -1.10
N THR A 119 3.23 5.39 0.16
CA THR A 119 4.11 6.13 1.05
C THR A 119 5.13 5.24 1.75
N ASN A 120 5.03 3.93 1.57
CA ASN A 120 6.00 2.99 2.14
C ASN A 120 7.28 2.99 1.29
N LEU A 121 8.05 4.07 1.44
CA LEU A 121 9.29 4.25 0.68
C LEU A 121 10.34 3.22 1.03
N HIS A 122 10.33 2.72 2.27
CA HIS A 122 11.26 1.68 2.69
C HIS A 122 11.11 0.42 1.85
N ALA A 123 9.89 -0.01 1.58
CA ALA A 123 9.63 -1.16 0.73
C ALA A 123 10.12 -0.93 -0.69
N LEU A 124 9.79 0.22 -1.27
CA LEU A 124 10.18 0.55 -2.63
C LEU A 124 11.70 0.67 -2.77
N ASP A 125 12.37 1.28 -1.80
CA ASP A 125 13.83 1.40 -1.79
C ASP A 125 14.50 0.05 -1.66
N GLU A 126 13.97 -0.85 -0.83
CA GLU A 126 14.54 -2.19 -0.67
C GLU A 126 14.47 -2.98 -1.98
N VAL A 127 13.34 -2.88 -2.68
CA VAL A 127 13.22 -3.51 -4.01
C VAL A 127 14.22 -2.91 -5.00
N LYS A 128 14.35 -1.59 -5.00
CA LYS A 128 15.30 -0.89 -5.86
C LYS A 128 16.73 -1.34 -5.63
N PHE A 129 17.15 -1.38 -4.36
CA PHE A 129 18.52 -1.81 -4.01
C PHE A 129 18.76 -3.26 -4.36
N ALA A 130 17.78 -4.13 -4.14
CA ALA A 130 17.93 -5.56 -4.41
C ALA A 130 17.98 -5.87 -5.91
N THR A 131 17.32 -5.09 -6.75
CA THR A 131 17.14 -5.40 -8.18
C THR A 131 17.93 -4.50 -9.11
N GLY A 132 18.24 -3.28 -8.68
CA GLY A 132 18.87 -2.28 -9.55
C GLY A 132 17.89 -1.61 -10.52
N PHE A 133 16.62 -1.97 -10.50
CA PHE A 133 15.61 -1.34 -11.35
C PHE A 133 15.17 0.01 -10.80
N SER A 134 14.70 0.88 -11.70
CA SER A 134 13.93 2.05 -11.33
C SER A 134 12.52 1.58 -10.97
N ILE A 135 12.03 1.91 -9.79
CA ILE A 135 10.77 1.37 -9.28
C ILE A 135 9.66 2.41 -9.41
N GLU A 136 8.55 1.99 -10.00
CA GLU A 136 7.33 2.78 -10.12
C GLU A 136 6.22 2.11 -9.32
N ALA A 137 5.64 2.84 -8.36
CA ALA A 137 4.55 2.32 -7.56
C ALA A 137 3.22 2.41 -8.31
N VAL A 138 2.44 1.34 -8.22
CA VAL A 138 1.07 1.29 -8.72
C VAL A 138 0.18 0.95 -7.54
N VAL A 139 -0.82 1.78 -7.25
CA VAL A 139 -1.71 1.58 -6.10
C VAL A 139 -2.77 0.56 -6.44
N VAL A 140 -2.97 -0.39 -5.53
CA VAL A 140 -3.96 -1.45 -5.67
C VAL A 140 -4.69 -1.65 -4.36
N GLU A 141 -5.82 -2.38 -4.40
CA GLU A 141 -6.57 -2.74 -3.21
C GLU A 141 -5.81 -3.80 -2.40
N GLU A 142 -5.70 -3.58 -1.10
CA GLU A 142 -4.91 -4.44 -0.20
C GLU A 142 -5.36 -5.90 -0.20
N ASP A 143 -6.67 -6.14 -0.15
CA ASP A 143 -7.21 -7.50 -0.12
C ASP A 143 -6.92 -8.26 -1.42
N LYS A 144 -7.05 -7.59 -2.57
CA LYS A 144 -6.73 -8.18 -3.87
C LYS A 144 -5.24 -8.44 -4.01
N LEU A 145 -4.41 -7.54 -3.50
CA LEU A 145 -2.96 -7.70 -3.51
C LEU A 145 -2.54 -8.94 -2.72
N ASN A 146 -3.08 -9.11 -1.52
CA ASN A 146 -2.76 -10.25 -0.68
C ASN A 146 -3.12 -11.58 -1.34
N LYS A 147 -4.29 -11.65 -1.96
CA LYS A 147 -4.74 -12.86 -2.68
C LYS A 147 -3.83 -13.17 -3.85
N LEU A 148 -3.55 -12.17 -4.69
CA LEU A 148 -2.75 -12.36 -5.89
C LEU A 148 -1.30 -12.68 -5.55
N LEU A 149 -0.76 -12.06 -4.51
CA LEU A 149 0.59 -12.32 -4.01
C LEU A 149 0.71 -13.78 -3.56
N THR A 150 -0.23 -14.27 -2.77
CA THR A 150 -0.24 -15.65 -2.30
C THR A 150 -0.27 -16.64 -3.46
N VAL A 151 -1.18 -16.44 -4.41
CA VAL A 151 -1.30 -17.31 -5.60
C VAL A 151 -0.03 -17.26 -6.43
N SER A 152 0.52 -16.07 -6.67
CA SER A 152 1.72 -15.90 -7.50
C SER A 152 2.92 -16.58 -6.87
N LEU A 153 3.11 -16.47 -5.56
CA LEU A 153 4.22 -17.11 -4.86
C LEU A 153 4.10 -18.64 -4.87
N GLU A 154 2.89 -19.16 -4.73
CA GLU A 154 2.66 -20.59 -4.87
C GLU A 154 3.03 -21.09 -6.26
N GLN A 155 2.68 -20.35 -7.30
CA GLN A 155 3.00 -20.70 -8.68
C GLN A 155 4.51 -20.63 -8.94
N VAL A 156 5.20 -19.66 -8.37
CA VAL A 156 6.65 -19.57 -8.48
C VAL A 156 7.34 -20.75 -7.82
N ASP A 157 6.84 -21.18 -6.65
CA ASP A 157 7.42 -22.30 -5.90
C ASP A 157 7.22 -23.64 -6.61
N THR A 158 6.13 -23.80 -7.38
CA THR A 158 5.81 -25.07 -8.05
C THR A 158 6.35 -25.17 -9.47
N SER A 159 6.92 -24.11 -10.02
CA SER A 159 7.41 -24.11 -11.41
C SER A 159 8.96 -24.31 -11.54
#